data_c307c2321f6a6330cb142311ebd23051
#
_entry.id   c307c2321f6a6330cb142311ebd23051
#
_cell.length_a   1.000
_cell.length_b   1.000
_cell.length_c   1.000
_cell.angle_alpha   90.00
_cell.angle_beta   90.00
_cell.angle_gamma   90.00
#
_symmetry.space_group_name_H-M   'P 1'
#
loop_
_entity.id
_entity.type
_entity.pdbx_description
1 polymer ?
#
loop_
_entity_poly.entity_id
_entity_poly.type
_entity_poly.pdbx_seq_one_letter_code
_entity_poly.pdbx_strand_id
1 'polypeptide(L)'
;MFGTLINLLFLNNLIKGFYMKGIRALCLWFLLLPAGVASAQLVEKVLDVFNDDTLGTVVAQRADTDSIHLLKMKEDLEVARLNEANLRMEIEQMRLKYDAADSLKLAKQRLRIDSLRRMTTGVPVVVEGDTLYYLFAKRGGHTPQQRAEMNAAAITELGKRFNLQPDSVYLESSDIVTDLMYGNKVLSSFTDQDGLWEGCSRDQLAAAKRKVIVDK
;
A
#
# COMPACT_ATOMS: atom_id res chain seq x y z
N MET A 1 4.83 -3.05 15.92
CA MET A 1 4.55 -4.50 16.03
C MET A 1 5.80 -5.37 16.29
N PHE A 2 6.92 -4.79 16.66
CA PHE A 2 8.19 -5.53 16.93
C PHE A 2 8.49 -5.79 18.43
N GLY A 3 7.67 -5.27 19.35
CA GLY A 3 7.93 -5.37 20.79
C GLY A 3 7.46 -6.66 21.46
N THR A 4 6.52 -7.40 20.90
CA THR A 4 5.91 -8.59 21.51
C THR A 4 6.67 -9.89 21.23
N LEU A 5 7.43 -9.98 20.14
CA LEU A 5 8.21 -11.18 19.81
C LEU A 5 9.47 -11.34 20.67
N ILE A 6 10.08 -10.24 21.08
CA ILE A 6 11.30 -10.26 21.91
C ILE A 6 11.01 -10.73 23.33
N ASN A 7 9.83 -10.41 23.86
CA ASN A 7 9.42 -10.85 25.20
C ASN A 7 9.15 -12.35 25.31
N LEU A 8 8.67 -12.99 24.22
CA LEU A 8 8.36 -14.43 24.24
C LEU A 8 9.62 -15.29 24.22
N LEU A 9 10.66 -14.86 23.52
CA LEU A 9 11.97 -15.56 23.47
C LEU A 9 12.76 -15.43 24.78
N PHE A 10 12.63 -14.29 25.48
CA PHE A 10 13.26 -14.09 26.78
C PHE A 10 12.57 -14.93 27.88
N LEU A 11 11.24 -15.03 27.86
CA LEU A 11 10.49 -15.85 28.81
C LEU A 11 10.79 -17.35 28.67
N ASN A 12 10.93 -17.83 27.42
CA ASN A 12 11.21 -19.23 27.14
C ASN A 12 12.65 -19.66 27.59
N ASN A 13 13.62 -18.74 27.49
CA ASN A 13 14.97 -18.99 28.01
C ASN A 13 15.05 -18.90 29.54
N LEU A 14 14.23 -18.06 30.19
CA LEU A 14 14.17 -17.96 31.65
C LEU A 14 13.57 -19.22 32.27
N ILE A 15 12.52 -19.78 31.68
CA ILE A 15 11.85 -21.01 32.15
C ILE A 15 12.76 -22.22 32.00
N LYS A 16 13.52 -22.35 30.91
CA LYS A 16 14.51 -23.44 30.73
C LYS A 16 15.66 -23.34 31.74
N GLY A 17 16.10 -22.14 32.08
CA GLY A 17 17.15 -21.93 33.09
C GLY A 17 16.73 -22.29 34.52
N PHE A 18 15.46 -22.06 34.87
CA PHE A 18 14.94 -22.36 36.20
C PHE A 18 14.66 -23.87 36.39
N TYR A 19 14.20 -24.57 35.37
CA TYR A 19 13.91 -26.01 35.44
C TYR A 19 15.20 -26.85 35.59
N MET A 20 16.27 -26.48 34.90
CA MET A 20 17.57 -27.18 35.01
C MET A 20 18.29 -26.98 36.36
N LYS A 21 18.12 -25.82 37.01
CA LYS A 21 18.70 -25.56 38.32
C LYS A 21 17.94 -26.27 39.43
N GLY A 22 16.62 -26.40 39.36
CA GLY A 22 15.77 -27.12 40.31
C GLY A 22 16.10 -28.63 40.33
N ILE A 23 16.28 -29.27 39.19
CA ILE A 23 16.59 -30.68 39.05
C ILE A 23 17.99 -30.98 39.59
N ARG A 24 19.00 -30.12 39.37
CA ARG A 24 20.35 -30.29 39.92
C ARG A 24 20.41 -30.14 41.45
N ALA A 25 19.59 -29.26 42.03
CA ALA A 25 19.49 -29.09 43.46
C ALA A 25 18.81 -30.31 44.14
N LEU A 26 17.83 -30.90 43.49
CA LEU A 26 17.12 -32.10 43.98
C LEU A 26 18.00 -33.34 43.94
N CYS A 27 18.83 -33.50 42.89
CA CYS A 27 19.82 -34.62 42.81
C CYS A 27 20.96 -34.50 43.86
N LEU A 28 21.38 -33.28 44.18
CA LEU A 28 22.43 -33.06 45.19
C LEU A 28 21.89 -33.29 46.62
N TRP A 29 20.63 -33.09 46.87
CA TRP A 29 20.00 -33.35 48.18
C TRP A 29 19.81 -34.86 48.46
N PHE A 30 19.64 -35.66 47.40
CA PHE A 30 19.55 -37.13 47.48
C PHE A 30 20.88 -37.82 47.80
N LEU A 31 22.04 -37.17 47.52
CA LEU A 31 23.36 -37.69 47.79
C LEU A 31 23.88 -37.46 49.21
N LEU A 32 23.16 -36.71 50.03
CA LEU A 32 23.56 -36.34 51.38
C LEU A 32 22.77 -37.08 52.48
N LEU A 33 21.93 -38.07 52.15
CA LEU A 33 21.24 -38.89 53.13
C LEU A 33 22.14 -40.04 53.61
N PRO A 34 22.34 -40.24 54.93
CA PRO A 34 23.21 -41.32 55.43
C PRO A 34 22.58 -42.67 55.07
N ALA A 35 23.44 -43.53 54.53
CA ALA A 35 23.12 -44.89 54.17
C ALA A 35 22.74 -45.70 55.43
N GLY A 36 21.45 -45.97 55.57
CA GLY A 36 20.92 -46.81 56.62
C GLY A 36 19.45 -47.11 56.47
N VAL A 37 19.14 -48.27 55.89
CA VAL A 37 17.90 -49.10 56.09
C VAL A 37 16.54 -48.59 55.58
N ALA A 38 16.35 -47.34 55.21
CA ALA A 38 15.05 -46.85 54.68
C ALA A 38 14.93 -46.86 53.16
N SER A 39 15.99 -47.28 52.43
CA SER A 39 16.08 -47.08 50.98
C SER A 39 15.39 -48.16 50.15
N ALA A 40 15.22 -49.38 50.64
CA ALA A 40 14.64 -50.44 49.84
C ALA A 40 13.12 -50.23 49.58
N GLN A 41 12.37 -49.86 50.60
CA GLN A 41 10.91 -49.65 50.49
C GLN A 41 10.53 -48.37 49.71
N LEU A 42 11.40 -47.35 49.71
CA LEU A 42 11.20 -46.14 48.97
C LEU A 42 11.50 -46.33 47.47
N VAL A 43 12.54 -47.11 47.17
CA VAL A 43 12.89 -47.47 45.78
C VAL A 43 11.82 -48.38 45.16
N GLU A 44 11.29 -49.36 45.94
CA GLU A 44 10.22 -50.22 45.50
C GLU A 44 8.92 -49.46 45.24
N LYS A 45 8.54 -48.53 46.11
CA LYS A 45 7.38 -47.63 45.87
C LYS A 45 7.58 -46.67 44.68
N VAL A 46 8.79 -46.19 44.45
CA VAL A 46 9.09 -45.35 43.27
C VAL A 46 9.09 -46.19 42.00
N LEU A 47 9.60 -47.41 42.04
CA LEU A 47 9.53 -48.33 40.92
C LEU A 47 8.10 -48.75 40.58
N ASP A 48 7.23 -48.97 41.56
CA ASP A 48 5.81 -49.25 41.37
C ASP A 48 5.10 -48.08 40.68
N VAL A 49 5.42 -46.84 41.03
CA VAL A 49 4.86 -45.64 40.35
C VAL A 49 5.35 -45.50 38.90
N PHE A 50 6.55 -45.97 38.60
CA PHE A 50 7.09 -45.97 37.24
C PHE A 50 6.63 -47.18 36.38
N ASN A 51 6.23 -48.28 37.01
CA ASN A 51 5.68 -49.46 36.37
C ASN A 51 4.14 -49.41 36.25
N ASP A 52 3.51 -48.36 36.71
CA ASP A 52 2.07 -48.22 36.54
C ASP A 52 1.78 -47.94 35.06
N ASP A 53 1.18 -48.94 34.36
CA ASP A 53 0.77 -48.87 32.94
C ASP A 53 -0.12 -47.63 32.61
N THR A 54 -0.63 -46.96 33.64
CA THR A 54 -1.40 -45.73 33.51
C THR A 54 -0.57 -44.55 32.96
N LEU A 55 0.76 -44.48 33.24
CA LEU A 55 1.62 -43.41 32.68
C LEU A 55 1.80 -43.61 31.18
N GLY A 56 1.98 -44.83 30.71
CA GLY A 56 2.09 -45.19 29.29
C GLY A 56 0.83 -44.86 28.53
N THR A 57 -0.34 -45.14 29.08
CA THR A 57 -1.64 -44.86 28.46
C THR A 57 -1.96 -43.37 28.41
N VAL A 58 -1.61 -42.58 29.44
CA VAL A 58 -1.79 -41.12 29.45
C VAL A 58 -0.87 -40.43 28.44
N VAL A 59 0.38 -40.88 28.28
CA VAL A 59 1.32 -40.36 27.30
C VAL A 59 0.88 -40.71 25.87
N ALA A 60 0.42 -41.94 25.64
CA ALA A 60 -0.11 -42.37 24.34
C ALA A 60 -1.38 -41.58 23.96
N GLN A 61 -2.32 -41.39 24.88
CA GLN A 61 -3.52 -40.59 24.63
C GLN A 61 -3.22 -39.11 24.35
N ARG A 62 -2.21 -38.51 24.99
CA ARG A 62 -1.76 -37.16 24.68
C ARG A 62 -1.12 -37.07 23.29
N ALA A 63 -0.29 -38.03 22.91
CA ALA A 63 0.32 -38.05 21.58
C ALA A 63 -0.74 -38.19 20.49
N ASP A 64 -1.80 -38.96 20.70
CA ASP A 64 -2.90 -39.10 19.74
C ASP A 64 -3.75 -37.82 19.64
N THR A 65 -4.04 -37.14 20.76
CA THR A 65 -4.78 -35.87 20.75
C THR A 65 -3.96 -34.75 20.10
N ASP A 66 -2.66 -34.70 20.34
CA ASP A 66 -1.76 -33.72 19.71
C ASP A 66 -1.66 -33.98 18.18
N SER A 67 -1.64 -35.24 17.76
CA SER A 67 -1.63 -35.62 16.33
C SER A 67 -2.92 -35.21 15.64
N ILE A 68 -4.08 -35.44 16.26
CA ILE A 68 -5.38 -35.01 15.72
C ILE A 68 -5.47 -33.48 15.64
N HIS A 69 -4.95 -32.78 16.64
CA HIS A 69 -4.93 -31.32 16.63
C HIS A 69 -4.04 -30.76 15.52
N LEU A 70 -2.87 -31.35 15.29
CA LEU A 70 -1.98 -30.99 14.19
C LEU A 70 -2.61 -31.23 12.81
N LEU A 71 -3.33 -32.35 12.63
CA LEU A 71 -4.05 -32.64 11.40
C LEU A 71 -5.13 -31.61 11.12
N LYS A 72 -5.92 -31.27 12.14
CA LYS A 72 -6.97 -30.24 12.04
C LYS A 72 -6.38 -28.87 11.72
N MET A 73 -5.29 -28.47 12.37
CA MET A 73 -4.61 -27.21 12.04
C MET A 73 -4.06 -27.18 10.60
N LYS A 74 -3.60 -28.31 10.06
CA LYS A 74 -3.19 -28.41 8.65
C LYS A 74 -4.37 -28.24 7.70
N GLU A 75 -5.49 -28.88 8.01
CA GLU A 75 -6.72 -28.77 7.24
C GLU A 75 -7.25 -27.33 7.25
N ASP A 76 -7.31 -26.68 8.42
CA ASP A 76 -7.73 -25.28 8.55
C ASP A 76 -6.80 -24.34 7.77
N LEU A 77 -5.48 -24.61 7.75
CA LEU A 77 -4.50 -23.85 6.97
C LEU A 77 -4.71 -24.00 5.46
N GLU A 78 -5.02 -25.22 5.00
CA GLU A 78 -5.31 -25.51 3.60
C GLU A 78 -6.59 -24.78 3.14
N VAL A 79 -7.64 -24.84 3.95
CA VAL A 79 -8.89 -24.09 3.71
C VAL A 79 -8.63 -22.58 3.67
N ALA A 80 -7.83 -22.06 4.58
CA ALA A 80 -7.45 -20.64 4.59
C ALA A 80 -6.68 -20.23 3.31
N ARG A 81 -5.76 -21.07 2.83
CA ARG A 81 -5.03 -20.85 1.57
C ARG A 81 -5.93 -20.84 0.35
N LEU A 82 -6.88 -21.78 0.29
CA LEU A 82 -7.86 -21.84 -0.79
C LEU A 82 -8.76 -20.59 -0.80
N ASN A 83 -9.20 -20.14 0.36
CA ASN A 83 -9.99 -18.93 0.50
C ASN A 83 -9.20 -17.70 0.06
N GLU A 84 -7.93 -17.58 0.45
CA GLU A 84 -7.06 -16.50 0.02
C GLU A 84 -6.88 -16.50 -1.51
N ALA A 85 -6.66 -17.65 -2.12
CA ALA A 85 -6.55 -17.78 -3.57
C ALA A 85 -7.83 -17.35 -4.29
N ASN A 86 -8.99 -17.76 -3.79
CA ASN A 86 -10.29 -17.36 -4.34
C ASN A 86 -10.52 -15.85 -4.23
N LEU A 87 -10.22 -15.23 -3.09
CA LEU A 87 -10.33 -13.79 -2.90
C LEU A 87 -9.39 -13.03 -3.83
N ARG A 88 -8.17 -13.51 -4.06
CA ARG A 88 -7.24 -12.89 -5.02
C ARG A 88 -7.78 -12.93 -6.44
N MET A 89 -8.36 -14.03 -6.86
CA MET A 89 -9.00 -14.14 -8.18
C MET A 89 -10.21 -13.21 -8.31
N GLU A 90 -11.02 -13.08 -7.28
CA GLU A 90 -12.17 -12.16 -7.28
C GLU A 90 -11.75 -10.70 -7.38
N ILE A 91 -10.72 -10.30 -6.64
CA ILE A 91 -10.13 -8.96 -6.71
C ILE A 91 -9.62 -8.68 -8.13
N GLU A 92 -8.90 -9.62 -8.74
CA GLU A 92 -8.36 -9.44 -10.08
C GLU A 92 -9.49 -9.34 -11.13
N GLN A 93 -10.53 -10.15 -11.02
CA GLN A 93 -11.72 -10.03 -11.89
C GLN A 93 -12.43 -8.68 -11.74
N MET A 94 -12.58 -8.19 -10.51
CA MET A 94 -13.15 -6.87 -10.28
C MET A 94 -12.28 -5.77 -10.90
N ARG A 95 -10.97 -5.84 -10.71
CA ARG A 95 -10.01 -4.90 -11.29
C ARG A 95 -10.12 -4.85 -12.81
N LEU A 96 -10.14 -6.00 -13.48
CA LEU A 96 -10.31 -6.08 -14.93
C LEU A 96 -11.64 -5.48 -15.40
N LYS A 97 -12.73 -5.68 -14.66
CA LYS A 97 -14.04 -5.06 -14.96
C LYS A 97 -13.99 -3.53 -14.82
N TYR A 98 -13.35 -3.01 -13.78
CA TYR A 98 -13.18 -1.56 -13.59
C TYR A 98 -12.34 -0.95 -14.71
N ASP A 99 -11.20 -1.55 -15.04
CA ASP A 99 -10.31 -1.08 -16.11
C ASP A 99 -11.01 -1.08 -17.47
N ALA A 100 -11.81 -2.12 -17.77
CA ALA A 100 -12.60 -2.20 -18.99
C ALA A 100 -13.70 -1.12 -19.04
N ALA A 101 -14.39 -0.87 -17.93
CA ALA A 101 -15.42 0.15 -17.83
C ALA A 101 -14.86 1.56 -18.00
N ASP A 102 -13.70 1.84 -17.40
CA ASP A 102 -13.03 3.14 -17.52
C ASP A 102 -12.48 3.35 -18.94
N SER A 103 -11.92 2.31 -19.57
CA SER A 103 -11.48 2.36 -20.97
C SER A 103 -12.64 2.65 -21.92
N LEU A 104 -13.80 2.03 -21.71
CA LEU A 104 -15.00 2.27 -22.51
C LEU A 104 -15.54 3.69 -22.32
N LYS A 105 -15.53 4.20 -21.09
CA LYS A 105 -15.93 5.57 -20.75
C LYS A 105 -15.03 6.59 -21.45
N LEU A 106 -13.71 6.38 -21.39
CA LEU A 106 -12.73 7.21 -22.05
C LEU A 106 -12.90 7.19 -23.58
N ALA A 107 -13.14 6.02 -24.18
CA ALA A 107 -13.37 5.88 -25.62
C ALA A 107 -14.65 6.67 -26.05
N LYS A 108 -15.73 6.55 -25.29
CA LYS A 108 -16.96 7.34 -25.52
C LYS A 108 -16.72 8.84 -25.42
N GLN A 109 -15.94 9.28 -24.45
CA GLN A 109 -15.57 10.70 -24.31
C GLN A 109 -14.75 11.19 -25.49
N ARG A 110 -13.77 10.41 -25.97
CA ARG A 110 -12.98 10.74 -27.17
C ARG A 110 -13.87 10.91 -28.39
N LEU A 111 -14.75 9.96 -28.69
CA LEU A 111 -15.69 10.04 -29.80
C LEU A 111 -16.60 11.28 -29.73
N ARG A 112 -17.07 11.61 -28.53
CA ARG A 112 -17.87 12.82 -28.32
C ARG A 112 -17.08 14.10 -28.57
N ILE A 113 -15.83 14.16 -28.09
CA ILE A 113 -14.96 15.33 -28.31
C ILE A 113 -14.59 15.45 -29.78
N ASP A 114 -14.30 14.36 -30.48
CA ASP A 114 -13.98 14.38 -31.91
C ASP A 114 -15.14 14.90 -32.76
N SER A 115 -16.38 14.57 -32.39
CA SER A 115 -17.55 15.16 -33.07
C SER A 115 -17.75 16.65 -32.73
N LEU A 116 -17.44 17.06 -31.51
CA LEU A 116 -17.54 18.47 -31.08
C LEU A 116 -16.40 19.36 -31.61
N ARG A 117 -15.24 18.81 -31.85
CA ARG A 117 -14.05 19.54 -32.33
C ARG A 117 -14.30 20.36 -33.59
N ARG A 118 -15.18 19.86 -34.47
CA ARG A 118 -15.56 20.54 -35.70
C ARG A 118 -16.48 21.74 -35.49
N MET A 119 -17.16 21.79 -34.36
CA MET A 119 -18.21 22.79 -34.08
C MET A 119 -17.83 23.76 -32.94
N THR A 120 -16.78 23.46 -32.20
CA THR A 120 -16.37 24.26 -31.04
C THR A 120 -15.10 25.02 -31.34
N THR A 121 -15.16 26.33 -31.24
CA THR A 121 -13.99 27.20 -31.31
C THR A 121 -13.35 27.30 -29.94
N GLY A 122 -12.04 26.98 -29.86
CA GLY A 122 -11.28 27.16 -28.62
C GLY A 122 -11.14 28.64 -28.24
N VAL A 123 -11.04 28.92 -26.97
CA VAL A 123 -10.80 30.27 -26.47
C VAL A 123 -9.29 30.51 -26.39
N PRO A 124 -8.74 31.53 -27.09
CA PRO A 124 -7.32 31.79 -27.11
C PRO A 124 -6.86 32.40 -25.78
N VAL A 125 -5.73 31.95 -25.30
CA VAL A 125 -4.94 32.65 -24.26
C VAL A 125 -4.00 33.60 -24.96
N VAL A 126 -4.29 34.92 -24.84
CA VAL A 126 -3.57 35.98 -25.55
C VAL A 126 -2.71 36.77 -24.56
N VAL A 127 -1.41 36.87 -24.86
CA VAL A 127 -0.46 37.63 -24.07
C VAL A 127 0.28 38.59 -25.01
N GLU A 128 0.25 39.88 -24.71
CA GLU A 128 0.90 40.94 -25.53
C GLU A 128 0.49 40.95 -27.02
N GLY A 129 -0.72 40.48 -27.30
CA GLY A 129 -1.25 40.39 -28.69
C GLY A 129 -1.00 39.06 -29.38
N ASP A 130 -0.19 38.20 -28.83
CA ASP A 130 0.09 36.88 -29.38
C ASP A 130 -0.77 35.77 -28.70
N THR A 131 -1.33 34.87 -29.48
CA THR A 131 -2.04 33.72 -29.01
C THR A 131 -1.05 32.60 -28.65
N LEU A 132 -0.97 32.24 -27.37
CA LEU A 132 -0.07 31.19 -26.89
C LEU A 132 -0.70 29.80 -27.11
N TYR A 133 -1.96 29.61 -26.75
CA TYR A 133 -2.71 28.34 -26.93
C TYR A 133 -4.20 28.56 -26.76
N TYR A 134 -4.98 27.51 -26.99
CA TYR A 134 -6.44 27.52 -26.88
C TYR A 134 -6.93 26.66 -25.72
N LEU A 135 -8.03 27.07 -25.11
CA LEU A 135 -8.75 26.32 -24.06
C LEU A 135 -10.17 25.98 -24.53
N PHE A 136 -10.60 24.73 -24.30
CA PHE A 136 -11.91 24.23 -24.72
C PHE A 136 -12.77 23.80 -23.53
N ALA A 137 -12.17 23.32 -22.45
CA ALA A 137 -12.86 22.72 -21.34
C ALA A 137 -13.13 23.69 -20.19
N LYS A 138 -14.27 23.49 -19.52
CA LYS A 138 -14.56 24.12 -18.22
C LYS A 138 -13.71 23.45 -17.13
N ARG A 139 -13.33 24.20 -16.09
CA ARG A 139 -12.67 23.65 -14.91
C ARG A 139 -13.25 24.29 -13.64
N GLY A 140 -13.72 23.45 -12.71
CA GLY A 140 -14.41 23.95 -11.53
C GLY A 140 -15.60 24.85 -11.94
N GLY A 141 -15.73 25.99 -11.34
CA GLY A 141 -16.75 26.99 -11.71
C GLY A 141 -16.40 27.86 -12.93
N HIS A 142 -15.17 27.73 -13.50
CA HIS A 142 -14.67 28.64 -14.53
C HIS A 142 -14.95 28.13 -15.95
N THR A 143 -15.47 29.02 -16.77
CA THR A 143 -15.64 28.80 -18.23
C THR A 143 -14.27 28.83 -18.93
N PRO A 144 -14.14 28.31 -20.17
CA PRO A 144 -12.92 28.42 -20.95
C PRO A 144 -12.46 29.87 -21.11
N GLN A 145 -13.39 30.81 -21.26
CA GLN A 145 -13.12 32.25 -21.37
C GLN A 145 -12.45 32.79 -20.09
N GLN A 146 -13.07 32.54 -18.93
CA GLN A 146 -12.51 32.98 -17.63
C GLN A 146 -11.13 32.36 -17.36
N ARG A 147 -10.95 31.07 -17.71
CA ARG A 147 -9.66 30.41 -17.62
C ARG A 147 -8.61 31.05 -18.51
N ALA A 148 -8.96 31.40 -19.75
CA ALA A 148 -8.05 32.05 -20.67
C ALA A 148 -7.62 33.43 -20.16
N GLU A 149 -8.54 34.23 -19.64
CA GLU A 149 -8.25 35.54 -19.03
C GLU A 149 -7.36 35.42 -17.79
N MET A 150 -7.66 34.47 -16.90
CA MET A 150 -6.82 34.22 -15.70
C MET A 150 -5.40 33.79 -16.06
N ASN A 151 -5.27 32.85 -17.01
CA ASN A 151 -3.98 32.37 -17.47
C ASN A 151 -3.19 33.49 -18.17
N ALA A 152 -3.83 34.26 -19.04
CA ALA A 152 -3.22 35.39 -19.72
C ALA A 152 -2.71 36.44 -18.71
N ALA A 153 -3.52 36.79 -17.71
CA ALA A 153 -3.12 37.71 -16.64
C ALA A 153 -1.92 37.20 -15.84
N ALA A 154 -1.94 35.91 -15.47
CA ALA A 154 -0.85 35.30 -14.71
C ALA A 154 0.46 35.23 -15.50
N ILE A 155 0.41 34.91 -16.79
CA ILE A 155 1.58 34.88 -17.69
C ILE A 155 2.10 36.30 -17.95
N THR A 156 1.21 37.27 -18.22
CA THR A 156 1.59 38.67 -18.41
C THR A 156 2.31 39.24 -17.17
N GLU A 157 1.82 38.91 -15.99
CA GLU A 157 2.47 39.31 -14.73
C GLU A 157 3.85 38.65 -14.57
N LEU A 158 3.99 37.43 -15.04
CA LEU A 158 5.28 36.74 -15.06
C LEU A 158 6.28 37.48 -15.97
N GLY A 159 5.88 37.81 -17.21
CA GLY A 159 6.72 38.50 -18.18
C GLY A 159 7.24 39.88 -17.73
N LYS A 160 6.57 40.54 -16.76
CA LYS A 160 7.05 41.80 -16.17
C LYS A 160 8.22 41.61 -15.20
N ARG A 161 8.62 40.40 -14.86
CA ARG A 161 9.72 40.13 -13.95
C ARG A 161 11.05 40.15 -14.66
N PHE A 162 11.96 41.01 -14.19
CA PHE A 162 13.23 41.33 -14.85
C PHE A 162 14.28 40.22 -14.91
N ASN A 163 14.15 39.16 -14.12
CA ASN A 163 15.09 38.03 -14.05
C ASN A 163 14.35 36.69 -14.11
N LEU A 164 13.60 36.48 -15.17
CA LEU A 164 12.89 35.23 -15.37
C LEU A 164 13.88 34.14 -15.86
N GLN A 165 14.09 33.12 -15.04
CA GLN A 165 14.85 31.96 -15.49
C GLN A 165 13.87 30.93 -16.01
N PRO A 166 14.07 30.39 -17.23
CA PRO A 166 13.20 29.37 -17.83
C PRO A 166 12.99 28.14 -16.94
N ASP A 167 13.99 27.75 -16.16
CA ASP A 167 13.96 26.62 -15.24
C ASP A 167 13.08 26.87 -14.00
N SER A 168 12.75 28.12 -13.72
CA SER A 168 11.85 28.49 -12.62
C SER A 168 10.38 28.20 -12.94
N VAL A 169 10.05 27.94 -14.21
CA VAL A 169 8.72 27.49 -14.63
C VAL A 169 8.72 25.96 -14.66
N TYR A 170 7.99 25.34 -13.76
CA TYR A 170 7.95 23.88 -13.61
C TYR A 170 6.51 23.33 -13.62
N LEU A 171 6.40 22.04 -13.75
CA LEU A 171 5.12 21.31 -13.71
C LEU A 171 4.97 20.63 -12.36
N GLU A 172 3.80 20.78 -11.76
CA GLU A 172 3.39 20.07 -10.55
C GLU A 172 2.16 19.22 -10.89
N SER A 173 2.34 17.89 -10.87
CA SER A 173 1.29 16.94 -11.23
C SER A 173 0.63 16.38 -9.99
N SER A 174 -0.71 16.39 -9.97
CA SER A 174 -1.55 15.74 -8.96
C SER A 174 -2.46 14.70 -9.64
N ASP A 175 -3.26 13.98 -8.85
CA ASP A 175 -4.17 12.96 -9.37
C ASP A 175 -5.19 13.50 -10.38
N ILE A 176 -5.58 14.77 -10.25
CA ILE A 176 -6.68 15.37 -11.02
C ILE A 176 -6.18 16.40 -12.04
N VAL A 177 -5.08 17.09 -11.76
CA VAL A 177 -4.59 18.21 -12.57
C VAL A 177 -3.07 18.21 -12.67
N THR A 178 -2.55 18.81 -13.74
CA THR A 178 -1.15 19.20 -13.87
C THR A 178 -1.09 20.71 -13.94
N ASP A 179 -0.51 21.32 -12.94
CA ASP A 179 -0.36 22.75 -12.82
C ASP A 179 1.00 23.20 -13.37
N LEU A 180 0.99 24.29 -14.14
CA LEU A 180 2.17 24.99 -14.55
C LEU A 180 2.45 26.09 -13.54
N MET A 181 3.57 25.99 -12.86
CA MET A 181 3.92 26.79 -11.70
C MET A 181 5.13 27.67 -11.97
N TYR A 182 5.13 28.83 -11.32
CA TYR A 182 6.31 29.66 -11.12
C TYR A 182 6.41 30.03 -9.63
N GLY A 183 7.39 29.50 -8.93
CA GLY A 183 7.43 29.58 -7.48
C GLY A 183 6.15 29.01 -6.87
N ASN A 184 5.44 29.78 -6.06
CA ASN A 184 4.17 29.38 -5.45
C ASN A 184 2.92 29.83 -6.25
N LYS A 185 3.10 30.34 -7.47
CA LYS A 185 2.01 30.88 -8.29
C LYS A 185 1.66 29.92 -9.43
N VAL A 186 0.38 29.59 -9.54
CA VAL A 186 -0.16 28.82 -10.66
C VAL A 186 -0.31 29.73 -11.87
N LEU A 187 0.31 29.40 -12.99
CA LEU A 187 0.18 30.12 -14.26
C LEU A 187 -0.95 29.54 -15.11
N SER A 188 -1.06 28.23 -15.15
CA SER A 188 -2.10 27.52 -15.85
C SER A 188 -2.31 26.12 -15.25
N SER A 189 -3.50 25.57 -15.42
CA SER A 189 -3.84 24.24 -14.91
C SER A 189 -4.49 23.44 -16.02
N PHE A 190 -4.06 22.20 -16.20
CA PHE A 190 -4.52 21.30 -17.23
C PHE A 190 -5.18 20.06 -16.61
N THR A 191 -6.29 19.63 -17.17
CA THR A 191 -7.05 18.44 -16.77
C THR A 191 -6.97 17.38 -17.88
N ASP A 192 -7.36 16.14 -17.55
CA ASP A 192 -7.47 15.07 -18.54
C ASP A 192 -8.47 15.45 -19.67
N GLN A 193 -9.50 16.25 -19.36
CA GLN A 193 -10.43 16.74 -20.35
C GLN A 193 -9.73 17.71 -21.34
N ASP A 194 -8.84 18.57 -20.87
CA ASP A 194 -8.04 19.43 -21.74
C ASP A 194 -7.14 18.59 -22.66
N GLY A 195 -6.50 17.54 -22.12
CA GLY A 195 -5.72 16.58 -22.90
C GLY A 195 -6.53 15.87 -23.98
N LEU A 196 -7.77 15.46 -23.67
CA LEU A 196 -8.68 14.84 -24.64
C LEU A 196 -9.02 15.78 -25.80
N TRP A 197 -9.20 17.08 -25.56
CA TRP A 197 -9.43 18.08 -26.61
C TRP A 197 -8.24 18.23 -27.55
N GLU A 198 -7.03 18.14 -27.05
CA GLU A 198 -5.77 18.22 -27.84
C GLU A 198 -5.32 16.85 -28.39
N GLY A 199 -5.95 15.74 -27.94
CA GLY A 199 -5.62 14.39 -28.41
C GLY A 199 -4.36 13.79 -27.77
N CYS A 200 -3.92 14.31 -26.63
CA CYS A 200 -2.74 13.86 -25.90
C CYS A 200 -3.05 13.66 -24.39
N SER A 201 -2.08 13.16 -23.64
CA SER A 201 -2.22 13.10 -22.20
C SER A 201 -2.12 14.48 -21.55
N ARG A 202 -2.67 14.64 -20.36
CA ARG A 202 -2.61 15.87 -19.57
C ARG A 202 -1.18 16.38 -19.39
N ASP A 203 -0.26 15.48 -19.04
CA ASP A 203 1.14 15.83 -18.78
C ASP A 203 1.88 16.22 -20.06
N GLN A 204 1.60 15.54 -21.19
CA GLN A 204 2.13 15.92 -22.49
C GLN A 204 1.63 17.30 -22.92
N LEU A 205 0.35 17.59 -22.68
CA LEU A 205 -0.22 18.90 -22.93
C LEU A 205 0.48 19.99 -22.11
N ALA A 206 0.58 19.77 -20.80
CA ALA A 206 1.21 20.71 -19.87
C ALA A 206 2.68 20.99 -20.26
N ALA A 207 3.43 19.95 -20.63
CA ALA A 207 4.81 20.08 -21.09
C ALA A 207 4.92 20.88 -22.39
N ALA A 208 4.02 20.64 -23.36
CA ALA A 208 3.97 21.40 -24.61
C ALA A 208 3.64 22.88 -24.35
N LYS A 209 2.67 23.18 -23.49
CA LYS A 209 2.28 24.56 -23.16
C LYS A 209 3.35 25.28 -22.31
N ARG A 210 4.05 24.55 -21.41
CA ARG A 210 5.23 25.08 -20.70
C ARG A 210 6.27 25.58 -21.71
N LYS A 211 6.60 24.78 -22.71
CA LYS A 211 7.57 25.17 -23.74
C LYS A 211 7.15 26.43 -24.46
N VAL A 212 5.90 26.54 -24.90
CA VAL A 212 5.37 27.75 -25.57
C VAL A 212 5.50 29.01 -24.69
N ILE A 213 5.27 28.87 -23.39
CA ILE A 213 5.34 30.02 -22.46
C ILE A 213 6.79 30.43 -22.14
N VAL A 214 7.69 29.46 -22.07
CA VAL A 214 9.12 29.71 -21.76
C VAL A 214 9.87 30.26 -22.98
N ASP A 215 9.49 29.86 -24.19
CA ASP A 215 10.13 30.31 -25.44
C ASP A 215 9.70 31.74 -25.85
N LYS A 216 8.72 32.35 -25.13
CA LYS A 216 8.22 33.72 -25.36
C LYS A 216 8.85 34.72 -24.39
#